data_b44521fc93483fe56e8b1aed27772e8b
#
_entry.id   b44521fc93483fe56e8b1aed27772e8b
#
_cell.length_a   1.000
_cell.length_b   1.000
_cell.length_c   1.000
_cell.angle_alpha   90.00
_cell.angle_beta   90.00
_cell.angle_gamma   90.00
#
_symmetry.space_group_name_H-M   'P 1'
#
loop_
_entity.id
_entity.type
_entity.pdbx_description
1 polymer ?
#
loop_
_entity_poly.entity_id
_entity_poly.type
_entity_poly.pdbx_seq_one_letter_code
_entity_poly.pdbx_strand_id
1 'polypeptide(L)'
;MYNSAYFSKRYKIIKKIGTGGMSSVYLCVDKNINKKWAVKKLSESTLFYSNLSSDGSISNPEIELLKSLDYYMFPGISDAFIEDGKICIVTDYIEGQTLSSYLKTNGALPVEVALSYFKELLYALEYLHTRDNPILYLDMKPANIMIRPDGSIRLIDFGIAGSILLKSKSIGSIGYSPPEQYIEGAGLSEKSDIFALGMTLYEMLTGKKPDSDLSIQRKKINSMRIAKSIKQLILLCIREDMESRPSINQIKEYLNRRKRREKGALPVAVITCIVSVLFIFLVFFAYEKSNRQLKEEYRTEMIKKVSENMENGEYSREAIRIICGYIDGNFLDKESDEKYSYEVARYYFYTEKDYARAKVYFSRLSTDKFPEVNGYIKVCNKMSSFDGNEEKMADLMKAEVEN
;
A
#
# COMPACT_ATOMS: atom_id res chain seq x y z
N MET A 1 -16.75 -29.50 8.95
CA MET A 1 -17.20 -28.81 10.17
C MET A 1 -15.99 -28.10 10.76
N TYR A 2 -16.01 -26.78 10.87
CA TYR A 2 -14.93 -26.01 11.50
C TYR A 2 -15.03 -26.15 13.01
N ASN A 3 -14.25 -27.06 13.58
CA ASN A 3 -14.33 -27.38 15.02
C ASN A 3 -13.55 -26.42 15.93
N SER A 4 -12.85 -25.40 15.39
CA SER A 4 -12.30 -24.31 16.21
C SER A 4 -12.88 -22.98 15.73
N ALA A 5 -13.78 -22.42 16.50
CA ALA A 5 -14.32 -21.07 16.23
C ALA A 5 -13.26 -19.96 16.38
N TYR A 6 -12.01 -20.31 16.67
CA TYR A 6 -10.94 -19.37 17.02
C TYR A 6 -9.58 -19.82 16.53
N PHE A 7 -8.74 -18.87 16.10
CA PHE A 7 -7.30 -19.02 16.00
C PHE A 7 -6.63 -18.52 17.29
N SER A 8 -5.63 -19.27 17.78
CA SER A 8 -4.85 -18.92 18.98
C SER A 8 -5.73 -18.56 20.22
N LYS A 9 -6.95 -19.11 20.33
CA LYS A 9 -7.95 -18.77 21.37
C LYS A 9 -8.31 -17.28 21.45
N ARG A 10 -7.65 -16.43 20.69
CA ARG A 10 -7.80 -14.97 20.66
C ARG A 10 -8.66 -14.49 19.49
N TYR A 11 -8.43 -15.00 18.28
CA TYR A 11 -9.06 -14.52 17.06
C TYR A 11 -10.29 -15.36 16.71
N LYS A 12 -11.48 -14.84 16.97
CA LYS A 12 -12.75 -15.49 16.60
C LYS A 12 -12.94 -15.46 15.09
N ILE A 13 -13.04 -16.63 14.46
CA ILE A 13 -13.28 -16.75 13.03
C ILE A 13 -14.72 -16.34 12.73
N ILE A 14 -14.88 -15.37 11.82
CA ILE A 14 -16.20 -14.95 11.32
C ILE A 14 -16.53 -15.68 10.03
N LYS A 15 -15.60 -15.61 9.04
CA LYS A 15 -15.77 -16.29 7.76
C LYS A 15 -14.42 -16.41 7.03
N LYS A 16 -14.33 -17.35 6.12
CA LYS A 16 -13.25 -17.42 5.13
C LYS A 16 -13.51 -16.38 4.05
N ILE A 17 -12.52 -15.54 3.75
CA ILE A 17 -12.61 -14.44 2.77
C ILE A 17 -11.74 -14.63 1.54
N GLY A 18 -10.78 -15.56 1.59
CA GLY A 18 -9.90 -15.86 0.46
C GLY A 18 -9.35 -17.28 0.51
N THR A 19 -9.04 -17.83 -0.67
CA THR A 19 -8.34 -19.10 -0.83
C THR A 19 -7.39 -18.96 -2.01
N GLY A 20 -6.11 -19.16 -1.77
CA GLY A 20 -5.06 -19.26 -2.78
C GLY A 20 -4.42 -20.63 -2.78
N GLY A 21 -3.55 -20.91 -3.74
CA GLY A 21 -2.83 -22.21 -3.82
C GLY A 21 -1.96 -22.49 -2.59
N MET A 22 -1.46 -21.45 -1.92
CA MET A 22 -0.51 -21.56 -0.81
C MET A 22 -1.05 -21.02 0.53
N SER A 23 -2.28 -20.54 0.59
CA SER A 23 -2.84 -19.96 1.82
C SER A 23 -4.36 -19.88 1.81
N SER A 24 -4.92 -19.72 3.00
CA SER A 24 -6.33 -19.37 3.21
C SER A 24 -6.43 -18.17 4.10
N VAL A 25 -7.29 -17.20 3.74
CA VAL A 25 -7.48 -15.96 4.49
C VAL A 25 -8.86 -15.96 5.16
N TYR A 26 -8.88 -15.58 6.42
CA TYR A 26 -10.09 -15.52 7.25
C TYR A 26 -10.29 -14.12 7.82
N LEU A 27 -11.53 -13.66 7.79
CA LEU A 27 -11.96 -12.52 8.61
C LEU A 27 -12.14 -13.01 10.05
N CYS A 28 -11.45 -12.38 10.97
CA CYS A 28 -11.52 -12.68 12.39
C CYS A 28 -11.81 -11.43 13.21
N VAL A 29 -12.31 -11.61 14.43
CA VAL A 29 -12.43 -10.55 15.44
C VAL A 29 -11.54 -10.91 16.62
N ASP A 30 -10.69 -9.99 17.02
CA ASP A 30 -9.91 -10.10 18.24
C ASP A 30 -10.84 -9.95 19.45
N LYS A 31 -10.85 -10.93 20.34
CA LYS A 31 -11.71 -10.91 21.53
C LYS A 31 -11.36 -9.81 22.54
N ASN A 32 -10.06 -9.42 22.57
CA ASN A 32 -9.57 -8.51 23.60
C ASN A 32 -9.93 -7.06 23.29
N ILE A 33 -9.92 -6.69 21.99
CA ILE A 33 -10.10 -5.31 21.56
C ILE A 33 -11.28 -5.12 20.60
N ASN A 34 -12.02 -6.21 20.31
CA ASN A 34 -13.18 -6.22 19.40
C ASN A 34 -12.90 -5.63 18.00
N LYS A 35 -11.64 -5.73 17.52
CA LYS A 35 -11.22 -5.25 16.19
C LYS A 35 -11.24 -6.39 15.18
N LYS A 36 -11.63 -6.07 13.93
CA LYS A 36 -11.58 -6.99 12.79
C LYS A 36 -10.15 -7.09 12.24
N TRP A 37 -9.71 -8.31 11.93
CA TRP A 37 -8.42 -8.63 11.36
C TRP A 37 -8.55 -9.61 10.20
N ALA A 38 -7.60 -9.59 9.28
CA ALA A 38 -7.40 -10.65 8.30
C ALA A 38 -6.33 -11.61 8.82
N VAL A 39 -6.67 -12.89 8.92
CA VAL A 39 -5.73 -13.94 9.34
C VAL A 39 -5.43 -14.83 8.14
N LYS A 40 -4.19 -14.77 7.65
CA LYS A 40 -3.67 -15.58 6.55
C LYS A 40 -3.00 -16.83 7.13
N LYS A 41 -3.60 -18.00 6.92
CA LYS A 41 -3.04 -19.31 7.30
C LYS A 41 -2.28 -19.90 6.12
N LEU A 42 -0.97 -20.02 6.25
CA LEU A 42 -0.09 -20.52 5.20
C LEU A 42 -0.19 -22.05 5.06
N SER A 43 0.13 -22.60 3.87
CA SER A 43 0.19 -24.06 3.64
C SER A 43 1.46 -24.66 4.24
N GLU A 44 1.47 -25.98 4.38
CA GLU A 44 2.63 -26.73 4.94
C GLU A 44 3.92 -26.56 4.12
N SER A 45 3.80 -26.41 2.80
CA SER A 45 4.96 -26.18 1.92
C SER A 45 5.74 -24.91 2.25
N THR A 46 5.14 -23.95 2.94
CA THR A 46 5.75 -22.67 3.31
C THR A 46 6.57 -22.77 4.61
N LEU A 47 6.37 -23.85 5.39
CA LEU A 47 7.12 -24.08 6.65
C LEU A 47 8.61 -24.39 6.41
N PHE A 48 8.99 -24.98 5.27
CA PHE A 48 10.39 -25.27 4.92
C PHE A 48 11.30 -24.03 4.91
N TYR A 49 10.71 -22.84 4.81
CA TYR A 49 11.42 -21.54 4.74
C TYR A 49 11.27 -20.71 6.00
N SER A 50 10.77 -21.33 7.07
CA SER A 50 10.51 -20.66 8.34
C SER A 50 11.40 -21.25 9.41
N ASN A 51 12.15 -20.41 10.10
CA ASN A 51 12.94 -20.81 11.26
C ASN A 51 12.18 -20.41 12.53
N LEU A 52 11.99 -21.38 13.44
CA LEU A 52 11.60 -21.06 14.80
C LEU A 52 12.88 -20.73 15.56
N SER A 53 13.02 -19.49 16.00
CA SER A 53 14.14 -19.10 16.83
C SER A 53 14.00 -19.70 18.22
N SER A 54 15.11 -19.81 18.95
CA SER A 54 15.14 -20.37 20.32
C SER A 54 14.29 -19.55 21.31
N ASP A 55 13.98 -18.29 20.98
CA ASP A 55 13.09 -17.39 21.73
C ASP A 55 11.60 -17.53 21.37
N GLY A 56 11.26 -18.48 20.48
CA GLY A 56 9.90 -18.68 20.00
C GLY A 56 9.42 -17.72 18.90
N SER A 57 10.30 -16.84 18.41
CA SER A 57 9.95 -15.94 17.30
C SER A 57 9.90 -16.70 15.98
N ILE A 58 8.91 -16.34 15.13
CA ILE A 58 8.72 -16.92 13.81
C ILE A 58 9.46 -16.05 12.80
N SER A 59 10.57 -16.56 12.27
CA SER A 59 11.24 -15.94 11.13
C SER A 59 10.66 -16.50 9.84
N ASN A 60 9.98 -15.65 9.08
CA ASN A 60 9.39 -15.98 7.78
C ASN A 60 9.55 -14.76 6.86
N PRO A 61 9.97 -14.95 5.60
CA PRO A 61 10.22 -13.85 4.68
C PRO A 61 9.01 -12.91 4.48
N GLU A 62 7.79 -13.43 4.43
CA GLU A 62 6.58 -12.62 4.30
C GLU A 62 6.33 -11.77 5.55
N ILE A 63 6.59 -12.32 6.74
CA ILE A 63 6.47 -11.59 8.01
C ILE A 63 7.48 -10.46 8.07
N GLU A 64 8.75 -10.73 7.78
CA GLU A 64 9.82 -9.72 7.82
C GLU A 64 9.59 -8.63 6.77
N LEU A 65 9.11 -8.99 5.59
CA LEU A 65 8.69 -8.04 4.59
C LEU A 65 7.57 -7.13 5.11
N LEU A 66 6.47 -7.71 5.61
CA LEU A 66 5.32 -6.94 6.10
C LEU A 66 5.70 -6.02 7.27
N LYS A 67 6.58 -6.47 8.19
CA LYS A 67 7.11 -5.63 9.28
C LYS A 67 7.90 -4.43 8.76
N SER A 68 8.60 -4.59 7.64
CA SER A 68 9.42 -3.53 7.06
C SER A 68 8.61 -2.45 6.33
N LEU A 69 7.33 -2.71 6.00
CA LEU A 69 6.49 -1.81 5.22
C LEU A 69 5.77 -0.81 6.14
N ASP A 70 5.96 0.46 5.84
CA ASP A 70 5.25 1.56 6.49
C ASP A 70 4.73 2.52 5.42
N TYR A 71 3.72 2.08 4.70
CA TYR A 71 3.09 2.85 3.64
C TYR A 71 1.61 2.49 3.57
N TYR A 72 0.76 3.51 3.53
CA TYR A 72 -0.70 3.37 3.64
C TYR A 72 -1.34 2.39 2.65
N MET A 73 -0.67 2.15 1.51
CA MET A 73 -1.17 1.24 0.47
C MET A 73 -1.17 -0.23 0.92
N PHE A 74 -0.37 -0.60 1.93
CA PHE A 74 -0.20 -1.98 2.38
C PHE A 74 -0.85 -2.22 3.74
N PRO A 75 -1.40 -3.43 4.01
CA PRO A 75 -1.91 -3.78 5.32
C PRO A 75 -0.77 -3.91 6.33
N GLY A 76 -0.94 -3.33 7.52
CA GLY A 76 0.00 -3.53 8.62
C GLY A 76 -0.11 -4.93 9.20
N ILE A 77 1.04 -5.51 9.59
CA ILE A 77 1.09 -6.74 10.37
C ILE A 77 0.87 -6.41 11.85
N SER A 78 0.05 -7.20 12.53
CA SER A 78 -0.25 -7.05 13.96
C SER A 78 0.28 -8.20 14.79
N ASP A 79 0.26 -9.42 14.26
CA ASP A 79 0.62 -10.62 15.00
C ASP A 79 1.04 -11.74 14.04
N ALA A 80 1.79 -12.71 14.55
CA ALA A 80 2.06 -13.96 13.84
C ALA A 80 2.21 -15.10 14.86
N PHE A 81 1.57 -16.22 14.57
CA PHE A 81 1.57 -17.40 15.47
C PHE A 81 1.48 -18.71 14.66
N ILE A 82 1.70 -19.83 15.33
CA ILE A 82 1.52 -21.16 14.76
C ILE A 82 0.22 -21.77 15.26
N GLU A 83 -0.61 -22.27 14.34
CA GLU A 83 -1.85 -22.97 14.61
C GLU A 83 -1.93 -24.24 13.75
N ASP A 84 -2.14 -25.41 14.37
CA ASP A 84 -2.12 -26.72 13.70
C ASP A 84 -0.87 -26.95 12.83
N GLY A 85 0.31 -26.56 13.33
CA GLY A 85 1.57 -26.66 12.60
C GLY A 85 1.70 -25.71 11.40
N LYS A 86 0.82 -24.72 11.24
CA LYS A 86 0.83 -23.73 10.14
C LYS A 86 1.02 -22.33 10.68
N ILE A 87 1.78 -21.53 9.94
CA ILE A 87 1.95 -20.12 10.27
C ILE A 87 0.67 -19.36 9.94
N CYS A 88 0.20 -18.59 10.89
CA CYS A 88 -0.89 -17.64 10.75
C CYS A 88 -0.33 -16.22 10.88
N ILE A 89 -0.57 -15.38 9.88
CA ILE A 89 -0.16 -13.97 9.84
C ILE A 89 -1.41 -13.12 10.02
N VAL A 90 -1.40 -12.21 11.00
CA VAL A 90 -2.52 -11.31 11.30
C VAL A 90 -2.19 -9.93 10.76
N THR A 91 -3.03 -9.45 9.84
CA THR A 91 -2.88 -8.13 9.23
C THR A 91 -4.17 -7.32 9.34
N ASP A 92 -4.08 -6.02 9.06
CA ASP A 92 -5.26 -5.17 8.98
C ASP A 92 -6.31 -5.76 8.03
N TYR A 93 -7.55 -5.81 8.48
CA TYR A 93 -8.67 -6.14 7.61
C TYR A 93 -9.04 -4.93 6.76
N ILE A 94 -8.84 -5.05 5.46
CA ILE A 94 -9.25 -4.01 4.50
C ILE A 94 -10.71 -4.24 4.12
N GLU A 95 -11.58 -3.34 4.56
CA GLU A 95 -13.00 -3.37 4.20
C GLU A 95 -13.17 -2.97 2.74
N GLY A 96 -14.07 -3.68 2.03
CA GLY A 96 -14.34 -3.44 0.62
C GLY A 96 -14.41 -4.72 -0.21
N GLN A 97 -14.17 -4.59 -1.49
CA GLN A 97 -14.13 -5.71 -2.43
C GLN A 97 -12.87 -5.66 -3.28
N THR A 98 -12.43 -6.81 -3.81
CA THR A 98 -11.31 -6.82 -4.74
C THR A 98 -11.69 -6.12 -6.05
N LEU A 99 -10.71 -5.46 -6.68
CA LEU A 99 -10.90 -4.87 -8.01
C LEU A 99 -11.34 -5.93 -9.03
N SER A 100 -10.86 -7.17 -8.90
CA SER A 100 -11.31 -8.29 -9.74
C SER A 100 -12.81 -8.58 -9.56
N SER A 101 -13.31 -8.57 -8.33
CA SER A 101 -14.75 -8.73 -8.06
C SER A 101 -15.55 -7.56 -8.63
N TYR A 102 -15.05 -6.35 -8.43
CA TYR A 102 -15.67 -5.14 -8.98
C TYR A 102 -15.80 -5.23 -10.52
N LEU A 103 -14.69 -5.54 -11.22
CA LEU A 103 -14.67 -5.63 -12.68
C LEU A 103 -15.56 -6.75 -13.20
N LYS A 104 -15.66 -7.87 -12.49
CA LYS A 104 -16.56 -8.97 -12.85
C LYS A 104 -18.04 -8.55 -12.79
N THR A 105 -18.42 -7.73 -11.82
CA THR A 105 -19.80 -7.34 -11.58
C THR A 105 -20.20 -6.10 -12.39
N ASN A 106 -19.31 -5.11 -12.47
CA ASN A 106 -19.60 -3.78 -13.01
C ASN A 106 -18.97 -3.54 -14.40
N GLY A 107 -18.10 -4.44 -14.86
CA GLY A 107 -17.35 -4.25 -16.10
C GLY A 107 -16.16 -3.28 -15.94
N ALA A 108 -15.79 -2.63 -17.06
CA ALA A 108 -14.66 -1.71 -17.12
C ALA A 108 -14.85 -0.47 -16.25
N LEU A 109 -13.74 0.02 -15.69
CA LEU A 109 -13.72 1.31 -15.00
C LEU A 109 -13.78 2.48 -16.00
N PRO A 110 -14.33 3.63 -15.61
CA PRO A 110 -14.12 4.89 -16.31
C PRO A 110 -12.61 5.17 -16.44
N VAL A 111 -12.21 5.72 -17.58
CA VAL A 111 -10.79 5.91 -17.93
C VAL A 111 -10.04 6.70 -16.84
N GLU A 112 -10.66 7.76 -16.34
CA GLU A 112 -10.03 8.62 -15.32
C GLU A 112 -9.83 7.90 -13.98
N VAL A 113 -10.79 7.06 -13.59
CA VAL A 113 -10.68 6.22 -12.38
C VAL A 113 -9.57 5.18 -12.56
N ALA A 114 -9.55 4.50 -13.71
CA ALA A 114 -8.50 3.52 -14.02
C ALA A 114 -7.10 4.15 -14.00
N LEU A 115 -6.96 5.37 -14.55
CA LEU A 115 -5.70 6.12 -14.53
C LEU A 115 -5.35 6.66 -13.13
N SER A 116 -6.32 6.99 -12.32
CA SER A 116 -6.08 7.35 -10.91
C SER A 116 -5.52 6.15 -10.15
N TYR A 117 -6.17 5.01 -10.23
CA TYR A 117 -5.69 3.77 -9.61
C TYR A 117 -4.32 3.35 -10.14
N PHE A 118 -4.12 3.45 -11.45
CA PHE A 118 -2.81 3.19 -12.05
C PHE A 118 -1.69 4.05 -11.43
N LYS A 119 -1.95 5.33 -11.19
CA LYS A 119 -0.97 6.24 -10.56
C LYS A 119 -0.72 5.86 -9.10
N GLU A 120 -1.76 5.55 -8.34
CA GLU A 120 -1.60 5.12 -6.94
C GLU A 120 -0.77 3.83 -6.85
N LEU A 121 -1.03 2.86 -7.74
CA LEU A 121 -0.24 1.63 -7.85
C LEU A 121 1.21 1.91 -8.27
N LEU A 122 1.41 2.86 -9.20
CA LEU A 122 2.75 3.29 -9.61
C LEU A 122 3.55 3.90 -8.45
N TYR A 123 2.92 4.70 -7.60
CA TYR A 123 3.55 5.24 -6.38
C TYR A 123 3.83 4.15 -5.34
N ALA A 124 2.95 3.15 -5.22
CA ALA A 124 3.22 2.01 -4.35
C ALA A 124 4.43 1.20 -4.82
N LEU A 125 4.58 0.97 -6.12
CA LEU A 125 5.78 0.35 -6.70
C LEU A 125 7.02 1.22 -6.49
N GLU A 126 6.92 2.53 -6.68
CA GLU A 126 8.05 3.44 -6.41
C GLU A 126 8.51 3.32 -4.96
N TYR A 127 7.59 3.34 -4.00
CA TYR A 127 7.92 3.15 -2.59
C TYR A 127 8.68 1.84 -2.35
N LEU A 128 8.28 0.74 -2.99
CA LEU A 128 8.95 -0.55 -2.85
C LEU A 128 10.35 -0.57 -3.49
N HIS A 129 10.46 0.00 -4.69
CA HIS A 129 11.69 -0.06 -5.50
C HIS A 129 12.78 0.91 -5.02
N THR A 130 12.43 2.01 -4.34
CA THR A 130 13.39 3.04 -3.89
C THR A 130 13.89 2.84 -2.46
N ARG A 131 13.57 1.71 -1.83
CA ARG A 131 14.07 1.36 -0.49
C ARG A 131 15.56 1.00 -0.55
N ASP A 132 16.26 1.11 0.59
CA ASP A 132 17.67 0.68 0.70
C ASP A 132 17.87 -0.77 0.25
N ASN A 133 16.89 -1.64 0.53
CA ASN A 133 16.78 -2.97 -0.04
C ASN A 133 15.53 -3.00 -0.94
N PRO A 134 15.66 -2.83 -2.26
CA PRO A 134 14.55 -2.81 -3.19
C PRO A 134 13.69 -4.07 -3.13
N ILE A 135 12.39 -3.90 -3.10
CA ILE A 135 11.41 -4.98 -3.03
C ILE A 135 10.63 -5.02 -4.33
N LEU A 136 10.61 -6.18 -4.98
CA LEU A 136 9.75 -6.43 -6.15
C LEU A 136 8.41 -6.99 -5.68
N TYR A 137 7.30 -6.46 -6.23
CA TYR A 137 5.95 -6.90 -5.85
C TYR A 137 5.54 -8.21 -6.55
N LEU A 138 5.81 -8.33 -7.85
CA LEU A 138 5.71 -9.51 -8.74
C LEU A 138 4.33 -10.18 -8.89
N ASP A 139 3.30 -9.73 -8.21
CA ASP A 139 1.93 -10.28 -8.33
C ASP A 139 0.86 -9.18 -8.45
N MET A 140 1.19 -8.11 -9.21
CA MET A 140 0.28 -7.00 -9.48
C MET A 140 -0.86 -7.47 -10.38
N LYS A 141 -2.07 -7.56 -9.82
CA LYS A 141 -3.30 -7.98 -10.53
C LYS A 141 -4.54 -7.49 -9.78
N PRO A 142 -5.71 -7.37 -10.43
CA PRO A 142 -6.94 -6.91 -9.79
C PRO A 142 -7.41 -7.74 -8.59
N ALA A 143 -7.03 -9.01 -8.51
CA ALA A 143 -7.36 -9.86 -7.36
C ALA A 143 -6.64 -9.44 -6.07
N ASN A 144 -5.47 -8.79 -6.20
CA ASN A 144 -4.64 -8.34 -5.08
C ASN A 144 -4.84 -6.84 -4.76
N ILE A 145 -5.81 -6.18 -5.39
CA ILE A 145 -6.17 -4.79 -5.17
C ILE A 145 -7.56 -4.74 -4.54
N MET A 146 -7.67 -4.15 -3.35
CA MET A 146 -8.96 -3.88 -2.69
C MET A 146 -9.43 -2.48 -3.01
N ILE A 147 -10.70 -2.34 -3.34
CA ILE A 147 -11.42 -1.05 -3.41
C ILE A 147 -12.18 -0.91 -2.10
N ARG A 148 -11.90 0.14 -1.35
CA ARG A 148 -12.58 0.49 -0.10
C ARG A 148 -13.90 1.23 -0.37
N PRO A 149 -14.80 1.32 0.63
CA PRO A 149 -16.05 2.05 0.49
C PRO A 149 -15.88 3.54 0.12
N ASP A 150 -14.76 4.15 0.50
CA ASP A 150 -14.40 5.54 0.16
C ASP A 150 -13.82 5.69 -1.26
N GLY A 151 -13.71 4.61 -2.02
CA GLY A 151 -13.13 4.56 -3.35
C GLY A 151 -11.60 4.51 -3.39
N SER A 152 -10.92 4.57 -2.26
CA SER A 152 -9.46 4.38 -2.20
C SER A 152 -9.10 2.92 -2.43
N ILE A 153 -7.86 2.68 -2.87
CA ILE A 153 -7.37 1.32 -3.10
C ILE A 153 -6.29 0.91 -2.10
N ARG A 154 -6.12 -0.40 -1.91
CA ARG A 154 -5.07 -1.03 -1.10
C ARG A 154 -4.56 -2.29 -1.79
N LEU A 155 -3.27 -2.56 -1.67
CA LEU A 155 -2.65 -3.83 -2.07
C LEU A 155 -2.68 -4.80 -0.89
N ILE A 156 -3.14 -6.04 -1.11
CA ILE A 156 -3.46 -6.96 0.00
C ILE A 156 -2.59 -8.22 0.08
N ASP A 157 -1.76 -8.51 -0.90
CA ASP A 157 -0.98 -9.75 -0.91
C ASP A 157 0.41 -9.57 -1.53
N PHE A 158 1.43 -10.11 -0.85
CA PHE A 158 2.81 -10.21 -1.31
C PHE A 158 3.19 -11.67 -1.63
N GLY A 159 2.25 -12.45 -2.16
CA GLY A 159 2.34 -13.91 -2.30
C GLY A 159 3.58 -14.45 -3.02
N ILE A 160 4.31 -13.61 -3.75
CA ILE A 160 5.50 -14.02 -4.49
C ILE A 160 6.79 -13.42 -3.91
N ALA A 161 6.74 -12.38 -3.08
CA ALA A 161 7.94 -11.82 -2.46
C ALA A 161 8.71 -12.88 -1.64
N GLY A 162 8.01 -13.88 -1.09
CA GLY A 162 8.63 -15.07 -0.52
C GLY A 162 9.18 -16.07 -1.54
N SER A 163 8.72 -16.08 -2.80
CA SER A 163 9.11 -17.08 -3.79
C SER A 163 10.42 -16.77 -4.51
N ILE A 164 10.87 -15.52 -4.55
CA ILE A 164 12.21 -15.16 -5.05
C ILE A 164 13.30 -15.80 -4.17
N LEU A 165 13.06 -15.86 -2.86
CA LEU A 165 13.93 -16.57 -1.91
C LEU A 165 13.89 -18.09 -2.12
N LEU A 166 12.84 -18.61 -2.76
CA LEU A 166 12.57 -20.05 -2.86
C LEU A 166 13.20 -20.72 -4.07
N LYS A 167 13.84 -20.00 -5.01
CA LYS A 167 14.38 -20.59 -6.27
C LYS A 167 13.44 -21.60 -6.93
N SER A 168 12.14 -21.58 -6.63
CA SER A 168 11.18 -22.57 -7.09
C SER A 168 10.41 -22.04 -8.30
N LYS A 169 10.30 -22.93 -9.28
CA LYS A 169 9.65 -22.77 -10.60
C LYS A 169 8.44 -21.84 -10.63
N SER A 170 8.49 -20.90 -11.58
CA SER A 170 7.37 -20.25 -12.27
C SER A 170 6.03 -20.14 -11.50
N ILE A 171 6.02 -19.31 -10.44
CA ILE A 171 4.77 -18.95 -9.79
C ILE A 171 4.40 -17.55 -10.30
N GLY A 172 3.76 -17.49 -11.46
CA GLY A 172 3.26 -16.24 -12.03
C GLY A 172 1.75 -16.30 -12.21
N SER A 173 1.09 -15.18 -12.17
CA SER A 173 -0.34 -15.07 -12.50
C SER A 173 -0.51 -15.00 -14.01
N ILE A 174 -1.08 -16.06 -14.62
CA ILE A 174 -1.26 -16.16 -16.07
C ILE A 174 -1.91 -14.89 -16.62
N GLY A 175 -1.28 -14.32 -17.67
CA GLY A 175 -1.69 -13.09 -18.33
C GLY A 175 -1.19 -11.81 -17.69
N TYR A 176 -0.72 -11.80 -16.43
CA TYR A 176 -0.18 -10.61 -15.76
C TYR A 176 1.34 -10.68 -15.60
N SER A 177 1.88 -11.87 -15.39
CA SER A 177 3.32 -12.05 -15.20
C SER A 177 4.08 -11.90 -16.51
N PRO A 178 5.24 -11.21 -16.48
CA PRO A 178 6.06 -11.01 -17.65
C PRO A 178 6.78 -12.31 -18.08
N PRO A 179 7.27 -12.37 -19.34
CA PRO A 179 7.93 -13.57 -19.87
C PRO A 179 9.12 -14.06 -19.03
N GLU A 180 9.95 -13.12 -18.52
CA GLU A 180 11.12 -13.45 -17.71
C GLU A 180 10.75 -14.17 -16.40
N GLN A 181 9.54 -13.99 -15.88
CA GLN A 181 9.09 -14.67 -14.65
C GLN A 181 8.87 -16.17 -14.85
N TYR A 182 8.77 -16.63 -16.10
CA TYR A 182 8.62 -18.04 -16.46
C TYR A 182 9.94 -18.71 -16.91
N ILE A 183 11.02 -17.93 -17.00
CA ILE A 183 12.33 -18.40 -17.46
C ILE A 183 13.22 -18.63 -16.23
N GLU A 184 13.66 -19.86 -16.01
CA GLU A 184 14.57 -20.18 -14.91
C GLU A 184 15.91 -19.47 -15.08
N GLY A 185 16.36 -18.77 -14.03
CA GLY A 185 17.61 -18.01 -14.06
C GLY A 185 17.51 -16.64 -14.73
N ALA A 186 16.37 -16.24 -15.30
CA ALA A 186 16.17 -14.89 -15.74
C ALA A 186 16.12 -13.93 -14.53
N GLY A 187 16.86 -12.85 -14.60
CA GLY A 187 16.83 -11.79 -13.61
C GLY A 187 15.48 -11.10 -13.60
N LEU A 188 14.88 -10.94 -12.42
CA LEU A 188 13.69 -10.12 -12.24
C LEU A 188 14.11 -8.72 -11.79
N SER A 189 13.39 -7.69 -12.21
CA SER A 189 13.68 -6.31 -11.89
C SER A 189 12.38 -5.50 -11.66
N GLU A 190 12.54 -4.23 -11.32
CA GLU A 190 11.42 -3.26 -11.25
C GLU A 190 10.58 -3.22 -12.54
N LYS A 191 11.19 -3.55 -13.67
CA LYS A 191 10.52 -3.62 -14.99
C LYS A 191 9.53 -4.78 -15.09
N SER A 192 9.71 -5.81 -14.29
CA SER A 192 8.76 -6.93 -14.17
C SER A 192 7.43 -6.46 -13.55
N ASP A 193 7.50 -5.61 -12.53
CA ASP A 193 6.30 -4.99 -11.93
C ASP A 193 5.61 -4.01 -12.88
N ILE A 194 6.37 -3.29 -13.70
CA ILE A 194 5.81 -2.39 -14.73
C ILE A 194 4.99 -3.16 -15.76
N PHE A 195 5.43 -4.36 -16.15
CA PHE A 195 4.65 -5.22 -17.05
C PHE A 195 3.30 -5.59 -16.43
N ALA A 196 3.32 -6.11 -15.20
CA ALA A 196 2.12 -6.51 -14.49
C ALA A 196 1.15 -5.33 -14.23
N LEU A 197 1.69 -4.15 -13.95
CA LEU A 197 0.93 -2.90 -13.83
C LEU A 197 0.25 -2.53 -15.15
N GLY A 198 0.94 -2.69 -16.29
CA GLY A 198 0.38 -2.47 -17.63
C GLY A 198 -0.77 -3.41 -17.97
N MET A 199 -0.64 -4.70 -17.63
CA MET A 199 -1.70 -5.70 -17.80
C MET A 199 -2.89 -5.43 -16.88
N THR A 200 -2.64 -4.98 -15.66
CA THR A 200 -3.68 -4.56 -14.71
C THR A 200 -4.46 -3.35 -15.24
N LEU A 201 -3.78 -2.37 -15.84
CA LEU A 201 -4.44 -1.23 -16.48
C LEU A 201 -5.32 -1.67 -17.65
N TYR A 202 -4.85 -2.62 -18.47
CA TYR A 202 -5.67 -3.18 -19.54
C TYR A 202 -6.99 -3.76 -18.99
N GLU A 203 -6.93 -4.58 -17.92
CA GLU A 203 -8.15 -5.16 -17.36
C GLU A 203 -9.05 -4.10 -16.72
N MET A 204 -8.49 -3.12 -16.03
CA MET A 204 -9.28 -1.98 -15.51
C MET A 204 -10.10 -1.28 -16.61
N LEU A 205 -9.49 -1.09 -17.78
CA LEU A 205 -10.10 -0.36 -18.90
C LEU A 205 -11.03 -1.20 -19.77
N THR A 206 -10.98 -2.52 -19.65
CA THR A 206 -11.79 -3.42 -20.51
C THR A 206 -12.75 -4.31 -19.73
N GLY A 207 -12.53 -4.49 -18.43
CA GLY A 207 -13.24 -5.50 -17.63
C GLY A 207 -12.90 -6.94 -18.03
N LYS A 208 -11.90 -7.15 -18.91
CA LYS A 208 -11.52 -8.45 -19.45
C LYS A 208 -10.11 -8.82 -19.02
N LYS A 209 -9.95 -10.07 -18.58
CA LYS A 209 -8.61 -10.60 -18.24
C LYS A 209 -7.67 -10.50 -19.45
N PRO A 210 -6.40 -10.17 -19.22
CA PRO A 210 -5.41 -10.15 -20.28
C PRO A 210 -5.14 -11.57 -20.82
N ASP A 211 -4.68 -11.63 -22.06
CA ASP A 211 -4.25 -12.86 -22.70
C ASP A 211 -2.80 -13.17 -22.34
N SER A 212 -2.46 -14.44 -22.19
CA SER A 212 -1.08 -14.88 -21.96
C SER A 212 -0.20 -14.79 -23.23
N ASP A 213 -0.81 -14.86 -24.41
CA ASP A 213 -0.12 -14.62 -25.68
C ASP A 213 -0.03 -13.11 -25.93
N LEU A 214 1.21 -12.57 -25.88
CA LEU A 214 1.45 -11.16 -26.06
C LEU A 214 1.08 -10.65 -27.47
N SER A 215 1.13 -11.50 -28.48
CA SER A 215 0.76 -11.13 -29.86
C SER A 215 -0.75 -10.88 -29.96
N ILE A 216 -1.53 -11.75 -29.34
CA ILE A 216 -2.98 -11.62 -29.22
C ILE A 216 -3.32 -10.41 -28.33
N GLN A 217 -2.64 -10.28 -27.20
CA GLN A 217 -2.87 -9.18 -26.26
C GLN A 217 -2.62 -7.82 -26.92
N ARG A 218 -1.55 -7.66 -27.69
CA ARG A 218 -1.27 -6.43 -28.44
C ARG A 218 -2.36 -6.09 -29.46
N LYS A 219 -2.89 -7.10 -30.18
CA LYS A 219 -4.03 -6.93 -31.09
C LYS A 219 -5.27 -6.44 -30.33
N LYS A 220 -5.58 -7.03 -29.17
CA LYS A 220 -6.69 -6.60 -28.32
C LYS A 220 -6.54 -5.16 -27.87
N ILE A 221 -5.34 -4.73 -27.42
CA ILE A 221 -5.07 -3.35 -27.01
C ILE A 221 -5.26 -2.39 -28.18
N ASN A 222 -4.72 -2.71 -29.36
CA ASN A 222 -4.86 -1.86 -30.52
C ASN A 222 -6.31 -1.67 -30.97
N SER A 223 -7.18 -2.66 -30.77
CA SER A 223 -8.62 -2.61 -31.10
C SER A 223 -9.46 -1.84 -30.07
N MET A 224 -8.94 -1.47 -28.90
CA MET A 224 -9.69 -0.73 -27.89
C MET A 224 -10.17 0.64 -28.42
N ARG A 225 -11.35 1.04 -28.01
CA ARG A 225 -11.92 2.37 -28.37
C ARG A 225 -11.59 3.41 -27.30
N ILE A 226 -10.29 3.66 -27.08
CA ILE A 226 -9.77 4.64 -26.11
C ILE A 226 -8.68 5.49 -26.76
N ALA A 227 -8.26 6.57 -26.09
CA ALA A 227 -7.22 7.46 -26.55
C ALA A 227 -5.93 6.71 -26.92
N LYS A 228 -5.32 7.07 -28.08
CA LYS A 228 -4.08 6.45 -28.59
C LYS A 228 -2.95 6.49 -27.55
N SER A 229 -2.87 7.58 -26.79
CA SER A 229 -1.88 7.73 -25.71
C SER A 229 -2.00 6.66 -24.62
N ILE A 230 -3.22 6.26 -24.25
CA ILE A 230 -3.41 5.22 -23.23
C ILE A 230 -3.03 3.85 -23.79
N LYS A 231 -3.43 3.55 -25.02
CA LYS A 231 -2.98 2.31 -25.70
C LYS A 231 -1.45 2.23 -25.74
N GLN A 232 -0.79 3.33 -26.12
CA GLN A 232 0.67 3.39 -26.15
C GLN A 232 1.30 3.20 -24.78
N LEU A 233 0.71 3.77 -23.71
CA LEU A 233 1.18 3.55 -22.34
C LEU A 233 1.17 2.06 -21.98
N ILE A 234 0.04 1.37 -22.23
CA ILE A 234 -0.07 -0.07 -21.95
C ILE A 234 0.97 -0.85 -22.79
N LEU A 235 1.05 -0.57 -24.10
CA LEU A 235 1.99 -1.25 -25.01
C LEU A 235 3.46 -1.04 -24.63
N LEU A 236 3.82 0.13 -24.08
CA LEU A 236 5.15 0.40 -23.56
C LEU A 236 5.45 -0.43 -22.31
N CYS A 237 4.50 -0.53 -21.39
CA CYS A 237 4.66 -1.32 -20.15
C CYS A 237 4.82 -2.82 -20.44
N ILE A 238 4.09 -3.36 -21.44
CA ILE A 238 4.06 -4.80 -21.73
C ILE A 238 5.03 -5.23 -22.85
N ARG A 239 6.11 -4.49 -23.06
CA ARG A 239 7.16 -4.91 -23.98
C ARG A 239 7.76 -6.24 -23.57
N GLU A 240 8.05 -7.10 -24.54
CA GLU A 240 8.61 -8.43 -24.30
C GLU A 240 10.01 -8.31 -23.71
N ASP A 241 10.85 -7.50 -24.37
CA ASP A 241 12.14 -7.13 -23.83
C ASP A 241 12.00 -6.25 -22.60
N MET A 242 12.47 -6.75 -21.46
CA MET A 242 12.38 -6.12 -20.16
C MET A 242 13.04 -4.74 -20.13
N GLU A 243 14.24 -4.61 -20.71
CA GLU A 243 15.00 -3.36 -20.67
C GLU A 243 14.32 -2.23 -21.47
N SER A 244 13.57 -2.58 -22.50
CA SER A 244 12.83 -1.62 -23.31
C SER A 244 11.58 -1.05 -22.62
N ARG A 245 11.14 -1.63 -21.48
CA ARG A 245 10.00 -1.11 -20.70
C ARG A 245 10.38 0.21 -20.03
N PRO A 246 9.44 1.16 -19.90
CA PRO A 246 9.74 2.43 -19.26
C PRO A 246 10.02 2.26 -17.75
N SER A 247 10.84 3.14 -17.19
CA SER A 247 10.95 3.31 -15.74
C SER A 247 9.74 4.04 -15.17
N ILE A 248 9.56 4.00 -13.86
CA ILE A 248 8.51 4.76 -13.16
C ILE A 248 8.56 6.25 -13.50
N ASN A 249 9.76 6.85 -13.52
CA ASN A 249 9.92 8.26 -13.86
C ASN A 249 9.51 8.56 -15.30
N GLN A 250 9.84 7.68 -16.25
CA GLN A 250 9.44 7.83 -17.65
C GLN A 250 7.91 7.71 -17.81
N ILE A 251 7.24 6.83 -17.04
CA ILE A 251 5.77 6.74 -17.01
C ILE A 251 5.17 8.02 -16.45
N LYS A 252 5.69 8.56 -15.35
CA LYS A 252 5.25 9.83 -14.75
C LYS A 252 5.36 10.99 -15.75
N GLU A 253 6.50 11.09 -16.43
CA GLU A 253 6.68 12.09 -17.50
C GLU A 253 5.68 11.91 -18.64
N TYR A 254 5.47 10.66 -19.08
CA TYR A 254 4.50 10.35 -20.14
C TYR A 254 3.10 10.82 -19.79
N LEU A 255 2.65 10.52 -18.57
CA LEU A 255 1.35 10.94 -18.05
C LEU A 255 1.24 12.47 -17.94
N ASN A 256 2.31 13.14 -17.53
CA ASN A 256 2.35 14.60 -17.41
C ASN A 256 2.34 15.29 -18.80
N ARG A 257 3.08 14.77 -19.78
CA ARG A 257 3.07 15.27 -21.17
C ARG A 257 1.70 15.09 -21.82
N ARG A 258 1.03 13.97 -21.56
CA ARG A 258 -0.33 13.72 -21.99
C ARG A 258 -1.28 14.80 -21.46
N LYS A 259 -1.25 15.04 -20.14
CA LYS A 259 -2.09 16.06 -19.50
C LYS A 259 -1.86 17.47 -20.06
N ARG A 260 -0.63 17.80 -20.47
CA ARG A 260 -0.28 19.08 -21.13
C ARG A 260 -0.82 19.17 -22.55
N ARG A 261 -0.75 18.09 -23.35
CA ARG A 261 -1.26 18.07 -24.75
C ARG A 261 -2.78 18.13 -24.81
N GLU A 262 -3.48 17.48 -23.88
CA GLU A 262 -4.94 17.55 -23.79
C GLU A 262 -5.44 18.96 -23.40
N LYS A 263 -4.58 19.79 -22.78
CA LYS A 263 -4.86 21.20 -22.47
C LYS A 263 -4.53 22.18 -23.62
N GLY A 264 -3.85 21.76 -24.66
CA GLY A 264 -3.21 22.64 -25.65
C GLY A 264 -3.81 22.67 -27.05
N ALA A 265 -4.87 21.94 -27.35
CA ALA A 265 -5.39 21.85 -28.72
C ALA A 265 -6.93 21.99 -28.75
N LEU A 266 -7.41 23.19 -29.02
CA LEU A 266 -8.85 23.43 -29.27
C LEU A 266 -9.05 24.25 -30.57
N PRO A 267 -9.60 23.68 -31.66
CA PRO A 267 -10.11 24.46 -32.80
C PRO A 267 -11.47 25.04 -32.51
N VAL A 268 -11.79 26.16 -33.18
CA VAL A 268 -12.93 27.09 -32.95
C VAL A 268 -14.32 26.42 -32.95
N ALA A 269 -14.50 25.27 -33.58
CA ALA A 269 -15.77 24.49 -33.54
C ALA A 269 -16.15 23.98 -32.14
N VAL A 270 -15.20 24.04 -31.19
CA VAL A 270 -15.37 23.59 -29.81
C VAL A 270 -15.94 24.70 -28.90
N ILE A 271 -15.95 25.97 -29.32
CA ILE A 271 -16.44 27.08 -28.48
C ILE A 271 -17.94 26.95 -28.17
N THR A 272 -18.74 26.42 -29.07
CA THR A 272 -20.16 26.16 -28.82
C THR A 272 -20.40 24.94 -27.92
N CYS A 273 -19.53 23.92 -27.96
CA CYS A 273 -19.52 22.85 -26.95
C CYS A 273 -18.96 23.34 -25.61
N ILE A 274 -18.06 24.33 -25.58
CA ILE A 274 -17.47 24.87 -24.34
C ILE A 274 -18.53 25.54 -23.46
N VAL A 275 -19.54 26.22 -24.01
CA VAL A 275 -20.60 26.86 -23.21
C VAL A 275 -21.52 25.82 -22.55
N SER A 276 -21.87 24.75 -23.25
CA SER A 276 -22.64 23.64 -22.64
C SER A 276 -21.76 22.80 -21.71
N VAL A 277 -20.47 22.62 -22.03
CA VAL A 277 -19.51 21.94 -21.18
C VAL A 277 -19.15 22.81 -19.96
N LEU A 278 -19.07 24.15 -20.08
CA LEU A 278 -18.89 25.06 -18.94
C LEU A 278 -20.07 24.98 -17.96
N PHE A 279 -21.29 24.78 -18.45
CA PHE A 279 -22.45 24.60 -17.56
C PHE A 279 -22.40 23.22 -16.84
N ILE A 280 -22.07 22.17 -17.59
CA ILE A 280 -21.85 20.83 -17.00
C ILE A 280 -20.64 20.86 -16.05
N PHE A 281 -19.59 21.61 -16.40
CA PHE A 281 -18.42 21.81 -15.57
C PHE A 281 -18.71 22.62 -14.30
N LEU A 282 -19.56 23.64 -14.37
CA LEU A 282 -20.02 24.38 -13.19
C LEU A 282 -20.81 23.48 -12.23
N VAL A 283 -21.68 22.63 -12.76
CA VAL A 283 -22.43 21.65 -11.96
C VAL A 283 -21.47 20.58 -11.41
N PHE A 284 -20.54 20.09 -12.21
CA PHE A 284 -19.52 19.13 -11.77
C PHE A 284 -18.55 19.75 -10.77
N PHE A 285 -18.15 21.01 -10.95
CA PHE A 285 -17.29 21.73 -10.01
C PHE A 285 -18.02 22.06 -8.70
N ALA A 286 -19.30 22.39 -8.76
CA ALA A 286 -20.14 22.54 -7.57
C ALA A 286 -20.28 21.20 -6.83
N TYR A 287 -20.46 20.12 -7.57
CA TYR A 287 -20.51 18.75 -7.04
C TYR A 287 -19.13 18.31 -6.48
N GLU A 288 -18.04 18.58 -7.19
CA GLU A 288 -16.70 18.27 -6.72
C GLU A 288 -16.26 19.18 -5.55
N LYS A 289 -16.66 20.48 -5.56
CA LYS A 289 -16.44 21.38 -4.43
C LYS A 289 -17.21 20.91 -3.20
N SER A 290 -18.44 20.48 -3.36
CA SER A 290 -19.24 19.85 -2.30
C SER A 290 -18.62 18.53 -1.82
N ASN A 291 -18.14 17.70 -2.74
CA ASN A 291 -17.45 16.45 -2.41
C ASN A 291 -16.06 16.66 -1.78
N ARG A 292 -15.33 17.72 -2.19
CA ARG A 292 -14.06 18.10 -1.53
C ARG A 292 -14.32 18.63 -0.13
N GLN A 293 -15.32 19.50 0.05
CA GLN A 293 -15.72 19.95 1.38
C GLN A 293 -16.14 18.78 2.27
N LEU A 294 -16.96 17.87 1.77
CA LEU A 294 -17.35 16.66 2.51
C LEU A 294 -16.13 15.76 2.83
N LYS A 295 -15.20 15.61 1.88
CA LYS A 295 -13.95 14.88 2.10
C LYS A 295 -13.02 15.58 3.09
N GLU A 296 -12.96 16.90 3.06
CA GLU A 296 -12.18 17.71 4.00
C GLU A 296 -12.83 17.72 5.39
N GLU A 297 -14.15 17.83 5.48
CA GLU A 297 -14.89 17.67 6.74
C GLU A 297 -14.72 16.26 7.33
N TYR A 298 -14.89 15.23 6.51
CA TYR A 298 -14.66 13.83 6.93
C TYR A 298 -13.20 13.59 7.32
N ARG A 299 -12.26 14.18 6.58
CA ARG A 299 -10.84 14.15 6.85
C ARG A 299 -10.52 14.87 8.16
N THR A 300 -11.06 16.07 8.36
CA THR A 300 -10.90 16.88 9.59
C THR A 300 -11.52 16.15 10.78
N GLU A 301 -12.70 15.54 10.60
CA GLU A 301 -13.37 14.74 11.62
C GLU A 301 -12.59 13.47 11.97
N MET A 302 -12.01 12.79 10.96
CA MET A 302 -11.14 11.62 11.18
C MET A 302 -9.85 12.00 11.90
N ILE A 303 -9.20 13.09 11.48
CA ILE A 303 -8.00 13.62 12.14
C ILE A 303 -8.32 14.02 13.58
N LYS A 304 -9.47 14.69 13.81
CA LYS A 304 -9.93 15.08 15.14
C LYS A 304 -10.20 13.86 16.04
N LYS A 305 -10.92 12.84 15.55
CA LYS A 305 -11.14 11.58 16.28
C LYS A 305 -9.83 10.87 16.62
N VAL A 306 -8.89 10.85 15.67
CA VAL A 306 -7.59 10.24 15.88
C VAL A 306 -6.77 11.06 16.90
N SER A 307 -6.82 12.40 16.83
CA SER A 307 -6.12 13.26 17.80
C SER A 307 -6.72 13.18 19.19
N GLU A 308 -8.05 13.11 19.33
CA GLU A 308 -8.73 12.92 20.61
C GLU A 308 -8.37 11.58 21.26
N ASN A 309 -8.27 10.50 20.46
CA ASN A 309 -7.81 9.20 20.95
C ASN A 309 -6.33 9.26 21.38
N MET A 310 -5.49 10.01 20.65
CA MET A 310 -4.07 10.19 21.01
C MET A 310 -3.91 11.04 22.27
N GLU A 311 -4.70 12.11 22.44
CA GLU A 311 -4.72 12.94 23.65
C GLU A 311 -5.19 12.17 24.89
N ASN A 312 -6.07 11.19 24.71
CA ASN A 312 -6.54 10.27 25.76
C ASN A 312 -5.57 9.10 26.01
N GLY A 313 -4.40 9.07 25.35
CA GLY A 313 -3.43 7.99 25.51
C GLY A 313 -3.78 6.69 24.77
N GLU A 314 -4.83 6.69 23.95
CA GLU A 314 -5.24 5.54 23.14
C GLU A 314 -4.52 5.55 21.79
N TYR A 315 -3.23 5.25 21.80
CA TYR A 315 -2.42 5.15 20.59
C TYR A 315 -2.69 3.81 19.88
N SER A 316 -3.65 3.77 18.94
CA SER A 316 -3.77 2.61 18.07
C SER A 316 -2.75 2.70 16.92
N ARG A 317 -2.11 1.57 16.56
CA ARG A 317 -1.21 1.50 15.39
C ARG A 317 -1.86 2.00 14.10
N GLU A 318 -3.17 1.81 13.98
CA GLU A 318 -3.94 2.27 12.82
C GLU A 318 -4.06 3.79 12.78
N ALA A 319 -4.31 4.43 13.92
CA ALA A 319 -4.36 5.89 14.06
C ALA A 319 -3.02 6.53 13.68
N ILE A 320 -1.93 6.03 14.25
CA ILE A 320 -0.57 6.48 13.95
C ILE A 320 -0.25 6.33 12.45
N ARG A 321 -0.59 5.20 11.86
CA ARG A 321 -0.35 4.93 10.43
C ARG A 321 -1.13 5.87 9.50
N ILE A 322 -2.37 6.21 9.87
CA ILE A 322 -3.17 7.18 9.14
C ILE A 322 -2.50 8.55 9.19
N ILE A 323 -2.10 9.02 10.38
CA ILE A 323 -1.46 10.32 10.57
C ILE A 323 -0.10 10.38 9.84
N CYS A 324 0.73 9.34 9.93
CA CYS A 324 1.99 9.26 9.18
C CYS A 324 1.73 9.45 7.68
N GLY A 325 0.70 8.80 7.12
CA GLY A 325 0.33 8.98 5.71
C GLY A 325 -0.06 10.42 5.35
N TYR A 326 -0.67 11.17 6.27
CA TYR A 326 -1.00 12.59 6.06
C TYR A 326 0.23 13.49 6.18
N ILE A 327 1.09 13.26 7.16
CA ILE A 327 2.34 13.99 7.35
C ILE A 327 3.28 13.78 6.14
N ASP A 328 3.49 12.52 5.75
CA ASP A 328 4.42 12.16 4.67
C ASP A 328 3.90 12.57 3.28
N GLY A 329 2.58 12.69 3.14
CA GLY A 329 1.92 13.20 1.93
C GLY A 329 1.87 14.73 1.82
N ASN A 330 2.35 15.48 2.82
CA ASN A 330 2.20 16.94 2.94
C ASN A 330 0.73 17.39 2.79
N PHE A 331 -0.18 16.68 3.45
CA PHE A 331 -1.61 16.97 3.35
C PHE A 331 -2.13 17.79 4.52
N LEU A 332 -1.29 18.13 5.50
CA LEU A 332 -1.62 18.95 6.66
C LEU A 332 -1.13 20.40 6.45
N ASP A 333 -1.79 21.34 7.13
CA ASP A 333 -1.24 22.68 7.29
C ASP A 333 -0.03 22.60 8.27
N LYS A 334 0.82 23.64 8.23
CA LYS A 334 2.07 23.63 8.99
C LYS A 334 1.89 23.45 10.50
N GLU A 335 0.82 23.96 11.06
CA GLU A 335 0.56 23.86 12.50
C GLU A 335 0.12 22.47 12.91
N SER A 336 -0.78 21.88 12.12
CA SER A 336 -1.24 20.49 12.30
C SER A 336 -0.11 19.49 12.03
N ASP A 337 0.73 19.73 11.00
CA ASP A 337 1.88 18.90 10.68
C ASP A 337 2.88 18.84 11.84
N GLU A 338 3.22 20.00 12.43
CA GLU A 338 4.11 20.06 13.60
C GLU A 338 3.48 19.36 14.82
N LYS A 339 2.18 19.62 15.12
CA LYS A 339 1.47 18.99 16.25
C LYS A 339 1.47 17.45 16.11
N TYR A 340 1.04 16.95 14.97
CA TYR A 340 0.93 15.51 14.78
C TYR A 340 2.28 14.83 14.61
N SER A 341 3.27 15.50 14.02
CA SER A 341 4.65 14.99 13.99
C SER A 341 5.21 14.81 15.40
N TYR A 342 4.88 15.70 16.33
CA TYR A 342 5.29 15.58 17.73
C TYR A 342 4.64 14.36 18.41
N GLU A 343 3.34 14.16 18.24
CA GLU A 343 2.63 13.03 18.83
C GLU A 343 3.07 11.68 18.23
N VAL A 344 3.26 11.62 16.92
CA VAL A 344 3.79 10.45 16.23
C VAL A 344 5.21 10.13 16.70
N ALA A 345 6.06 11.15 16.84
CA ALA A 345 7.42 10.98 17.35
C ALA A 345 7.42 10.39 18.77
N ARG A 346 6.55 10.91 19.66
CA ARG A 346 6.37 10.39 21.03
C ARG A 346 5.88 8.96 21.06
N TYR A 347 4.91 8.61 20.19
CA TYR A 347 4.42 7.24 20.08
C TYR A 347 5.56 6.28 19.71
N TYR A 348 6.33 6.57 18.66
CA TYR A 348 7.46 5.73 18.29
C TYR A 348 8.53 5.67 19.37
N PHE A 349 8.71 6.77 20.09
CA PHE A 349 9.72 6.85 21.15
C PHE A 349 9.33 6.03 22.40
N TYR A 350 8.13 6.22 22.93
CA TYR A 350 7.71 5.62 24.20
C TYR A 350 7.04 4.25 24.05
N THR A 351 6.24 4.08 22.99
CA THR A 351 5.37 2.89 22.85
C THR A 351 6.03 1.81 21.99
N GLU A 352 6.51 2.16 20.80
CA GLU A 352 7.15 1.21 19.89
C GLU A 352 8.65 1.04 20.17
N LYS A 353 9.26 1.97 20.91
CA LYS A 353 10.70 2.05 21.16
C LYS A 353 11.53 2.05 19.86
N ASP A 354 10.93 2.55 18.77
CA ASP A 354 11.57 2.73 17.47
C ASP A 354 12.19 4.13 17.40
N TYR A 355 13.38 4.25 17.94
CA TYR A 355 14.10 5.52 18.04
C TYR A 355 14.52 6.07 16.68
N ALA A 356 14.68 5.23 15.68
CA ALA A 356 15.01 5.65 14.33
C ALA A 356 13.82 6.41 13.70
N ARG A 357 12.61 5.88 13.80
CA ARG A 357 11.39 6.55 13.33
C ARG A 357 11.06 7.76 14.17
N ALA A 358 11.14 7.66 15.50
CA ALA A 358 10.93 8.79 16.40
C ALA A 358 11.80 9.98 16.00
N LYS A 359 13.08 9.76 15.73
CA LYS A 359 14.02 10.79 15.28
C LYS A 359 13.58 11.47 13.99
N VAL A 360 13.06 10.72 13.01
CA VAL A 360 12.59 11.29 11.73
C VAL A 360 11.49 12.33 11.98
N TYR A 361 10.51 12.01 12.83
CA TYR A 361 9.41 12.94 13.12
C TYR A 361 9.83 14.08 14.05
N PHE A 362 10.67 13.83 15.06
CA PHE A 362 11.24 14.91 15.87
C PHE A 362 12.07 15.89 15.04
N SER A 363 12.79 15.44 14.03
CA SER A 363 13.60 16.30 13.16
C SER A 363 12.80 17.23 12.25
N ARG A 364 11.48 17.03 12.13
CA ARG A 364 10.57 17.92 11.38
C ARG A 364 10.11 19.14 12.20
N LEU A 365 10.30 19.12 13.52
CA LEU A 365 9.75 20.09 14.46
C LEU A 365 10.66 21.30 14.65
N SER A 366 10.04 22.47 14.84
CA SER A 366 10.75 23.70 15.20
C SER A 366 11.15 23.65 16.68
N THR A 367 12.41 23.89 16.96
CA THR A 367 12.94 23.97 18.34
C THR A 367 12.43 25.20 19.10
N ASP A 368 11.93 26.21 18.41
CA ASP A 368 11.33 27.39 19.04
C ASP A 368 9.97 27.08 19.69
N LYS A 369 9.21 26.17 19.09
CA LYS A 369 7.91 25.72 19.62
C LYS A 369 8.04 24.48 20.53
N PHE A 370 9.03 23.66 20.30
CA PHE A 370 9.27 22.41 21.02
C PHE A 370 10.73 22.33 21.47
N PRO A 371 11.10 23.08 22.52
CA PRO A 371 12.50 23.20 22.96
C PRO A 371 13.13 21.87 23.38
N GLU A 372 12.32 20.92 23.88
CA GLU A 372 12.75 19.58 24.30
C GLU A 372 13.14 18.64 23.15
N VAL A 373 12.78 18.97 21.89
CA VAL A 373 13.02 18.11 20.73
C VAL A 373 14.50 17.79 20.53
N ASN A 374 15.38 18.74 20.77
CA ASN A 374 16.83 18.50 20.69
C ASN A 374 17.29 17.42 21.67
N GLY A 375 16.70 17.40 22.87
CA GLY A 375 16.95 16.35 23.87
C GLY A 375 16.50 14.98 23.36
N TYR A 376 15.27 14.90 22.84
CA TYR A 376 14.75 13.64 22.26
C TYR A 376 15.61 13.14 21.09
N ILE A 377 16.05 14.02 20.18
CA ILE A 377 16.92 13.64 19.06
C ILE A 377 18.27 13.09 19.56
N LYS A 378 18.86 13.69 20.59
CA LYS A 378 20.10 13.19 21.20
C LYS A 378 19.89 11.81 21.83
N VAL A 379 18.78 11.61 22.55
CA VAL A 379 18.42 10.30 23.11
C VAL A 379 18.21 9.28 22.00
N CYS A 380 17.48 9.60 20.95
CA CYS A 380 17.30 8.71 19.80
C CYS A 380 18.64 8.29 19.17
N ASN A 381 19.58 9.22 19.00
CA ASN A 381 20.91 8.92 18.46
C ASN A 381 21.70 7.97 19.34
N LYS A 382 21.61 8.15 20.67
CA LYS A 382 22.27 7.28 21.63
C LYS A 382 21.63 5.90 21.70
N MET A 383 20.30 5.84 21.68
CA MET A 383 19.55 4.59 21.79
C MET A 383 19.58 3.73 20.52
N SER A 384 19.70 4.31 19.32
CA SER A 384 19.86 3.55 18.08
C SER A 384 21.18 2.77 17.98
N SER A 385 22.13 3.05 18.87
CA SER A 385 23.42 2.34 18.99
C SER A 385 23.51 1.40 20.21
N PHE A 386 22.41 1.23 20.97
CA PHE A 386 22.40 0.46 22.22
C PHE A 386 21.37 -0.67 22.25
N ASP A 387 21.76 -1.82 22.78
CA ASP A 387 20.88 -2.95 23.13
C ASP A 387 20.12 -2.63 24.44
N GLY A 388 18.90 -2.24 24.32
CA GLY A 388 17.70 -2.26 25.16
C GLY A 388 17.77 -2.24 26.70
N ASN A 389 18.53 -1.34 27.37
CA ASN A 389 18.47 -1.20 28.82
C ASN A 389 17.57 -0.01 29.22
N GLU A 390 16.38 -0.30 29.81
CA GLU A 390 15.39 0.70 30.22
C GLU A 390 15.88 1.68 31.30
N GLU A 391 16.75 1.24 32.20
CA GLU A 391 17.34 2.07 33.26
C GLU A 391 18.23 3.18 32.69
N LYS A 392 19.01 2.88 31.65
CA LYS A 392 19.83 3.87 30.94
C LYS A 392 18.96 4.87 30.14
N MET A 393 17.77 4.48 29.68
CA MET A 393 16.86 5.40 29.01
C MET A 393 16.33 6.46 29.98
N ALA A 394 15.95 6.06 31.20
CA ALA A 394 15.46 6.99 32.22
C ALA A 394 16.55 8.05 32.58
N ASP A 395 17.79 7.62 32.76
CA ASP A 395 18.93 8.52 33.06
C ASP A 395 19.22 9.48 31.90
N LEU A 396 19.15 9.00 30.65
CA LEU A 396 19.35 9.84 29.46
C LEU A 396 18.20 10.84 29.27
N MET A 397 16.96 10.43 29.55
CA MET A 397 15.80 11.32 29.50
C MET A 397 15.95 12.46 30.49
N LYS A 398 16.30 12.14 31.73
CA LYS A 398 16.51 13.12 32.79
C LYS A 398 17.63 14.11 32.46
N ALA A 399 18.70 13.62 31.83
CA ALA A 399 19.88 14.44 31.49
C ALA A 399 19.69 15.34 30.25
N GLU A 400 18.90 14.92 29.24
CA GLU A 400 18.86 15.58 27.94
C GLU A 400 17.47 16.21 27.59
N VAL A 401 16.40 15.85 28.29
CA VAL A 401 15.04 16.31 28.02
C VAL A 401 14.42 17.08 29.19
N GLU A 402 14.69 16.65 30.47
CA GLU A 402 14.06 17.21 31.66
C GLU A 402 14.88 18.35 32.33
N ASN A 403 16.09 18.61 31.85
CA ASN A 403 16.92 19.76 32.23
C ASN A 403 16.94 20.80 31.08
#